data_5f865365c820473cde18f30fa314d3e5
#
_entry.id   5f865365c820473cde18f30fa314d3e5
#
_cell.length_a   1.000
_cell.length_b   1.000
_cell.length_c   1.000
_cell.angle_alpha   90.00
_cell.angle_beta   90.00
_cell.angle_gamma   90.00
#
_symmetry.space_group_name_H-M   'P 1'
#
loop_
_entity.id
_entity.type
_entity.pdbx_description
1 polymer ?
#
loop_
_entity_poly.entity_id
_entity_poly.type
_entity_poly.pdbx_seq_one_letter_code
_entity_poly.pdbx_strand_id
1 'polypeptide(L)'
;MKNKLYISVMALAALTILAGCGNDQKTTAATKGPAISVTTSTVTQNSNDPFLTVSGKVEAAKSANISTRMMGYVDKIYVQVGEKVSNGQLLLSVNNADVSAKLAQVNAGIAEATASYTNAEKDYNRFTALFKENSASQKELDDITAHYTMAKARLESAKQMKNEVNAQMGYANIRAPFGGVVTNKFINAGDMANPGMPLLEVEAPGTYQVLAMVPESEITEIKDNTPVNVLIKSLEQNIKGKVTEVSSSSKNTGGQYLVKVLLEKTDIPILSGMYATVQFPVTKKTNNAAIMIPTDALVTNGSLTGVYTVSEGNTALLRWLRLGRTFGDRVEVLSGLTQDEKYIVSAEGKLYNGATLAIQ
;
A
#
# COMPACT_ATOMS: atom_id res chain seq x y z
N MET A 1 -90.32 -27.98 7.83
CA MET A 1 -90.27 -28.09 9.31
C MET A 1 -89.01 -28.77 9.82
N LYS A 2 -88.01 -29.12 8.97
CA LYS A 2 -86.80 -29.84 9.43
C LYS A 2 -85.66 -28.90 9.85
N ASN A 3 -85.65 -27.64 9.39
CA ASN A 3 -84.51 -26.70 9.67
C ASN A 3 -84.59 -25.99 11.04
N LYS A 4 -85.77 -25.95 11.69
CA LYS A 4 -85.91 -25.35 13.02
C LYS A 4 -85.42 -26.26 14.16
N LEU A 5 -85.39 -27.55 13.92
CA LEU A 5 -84.95 -28.52 14.92
C LEU A 5 -83.46 -28.58 15.09
N TYR A 6 -82.67 -28.31 14.00
CA TYR A 6 -81.18 -28.27 14.06
C TYR A 6 -80.67 -27.04 14.75
N ILE A 7 -81.37 -25.92 14.64
CA ILE A 7 -80.96 -24.66 15.29
C ILE A 7 -81.15 -24.73 16.79
N SER A 8 -82.23 -25.43 17.28
CA SER A 8 -82.50 -25.63 18.69
C SER A 8 -81.51 -26.56 19.35
N VAL A 9 -81.01 -27.62 18.66
CA VAL A 9 -80.01 -28.55 19.17
C VAL A 9 -78.63 -27.91 19.21
N MET A 10 -78.30 -27.07 18.22
CA MET A 10 -77.00 -26.31 18.22
C MET A 10 -76.95 -25.25 19.27
N ALA A 11 -78.05 -24.58 19.60
CA ALA A 11 -78.12 -23.59 20.67
C ALA A 11 -78.01 -24.22 22.07
N LEU A 12 -78.46 -25.44 22.26
CA LEU A 12 -78.34 -26.13 23.54
C LEU A 12 -76.98 -26.76 23.75
N ALA A 13 -76.22 -27.13 22.69
CA ALA A 13 -74.88 -27.62 22.74
C ALA A 13 -73.82 -26.47 22.98
N ALA A 14 -74.17 -25.24 22.61
CA ALA A 14 -73.29 -24.05 22.84
C ALA A 14 -73.37 -23.53 24.30
N LEU A 15 -74.42 -23.88 25.06
CA LEU A 15 -74.56 -23.40 26.42
C LEU A 15 -73.87 -24.29 27.46
N THR A 16 -73.38 -25.49 27.10
CA THR A 16 -72.68 -26.40 28.01
C THR A 16 -71.19 -26.26 28.04
N ILE A 17 -70.59 -25.34 27.21
CA ILE A 17 -69.14 -25.15 27.13
C ILE A 17 -68.69 -24.03 28.05
N LEU A 18 -69.54 -23.25 28.70
CA LEU A 18 -69.18 -22.11 29.57
C LEU A 18 -69.12 -22.45 31.07
N ALA A 19 -69.15 -23.69 31.47
CA ALA A 19 -68.92 -24.09 32.84
C ALA A 19 -67.61 -24.87 32.99
N GLY A 20 -66.49 -24.25 32.52
CA GLY A 20 -65.15 -24.74 32.74
C GLY A 20 -64.50 -23.99 33.92
N CYS A 21 -64.30 -24.69 34.98
CA CYS A 21 -63.76 -24.33 36.28
C CYS A 21 -62.58 -23.39 36.23
N GLY A 22 -62.70 -22.33 36.98
CA GLY A 22 -61.56 -21.61 37.52
C GLY A 22 -60.71 -22.52 38.44
N ASN A 23 -59.56 -22.94 37.95
CA ASN A 23 -58.58 -23.60 38.79
C ASN A 23 -57.66 -22.45 39.26
N ASP A 24 -57.86 -22.00 40.49
CA ASP A 24 -56.92 -21.17 41.23
C ASP A 24 -55.58 -21.90 41.31
N GLN A 25 -54.78 -21.82 40.27
CA GLN A 25 -53.36 -22.10 40.41
C GLN A 25 -52.77 -21.02 41.32
N LYS A 26 -52.75 -21.33 42.63
CA LYS A 26 -51.80 -20.71 43.55
C LYS A 26 -50.46 -20.76 42.85
N THR A 27 -49.98 -19.58 42.39
CA THR A 27 -48.61 -19.36 42.02
C THR A 27 -47.78 -19.70 43.24
N THR A 28 -47.25 -20.92 43.27
CA THR A 28 -46.29 -21.32 44.27
C THR A 28 -45.11 -20.40 44.07
N ALA A 29 -44.94 -19.43 44.97
CA ALA A 29 -43.72 -18.64 45.03
C ALA A 29 -42.54 -19.64 45.04
N ALA A 30 -41.74 -19.62 43.95
CA ALA A 30 -40.57 -20.47 43.83
C ALA A 30 -39.73 -20.22 45.10
N THR A 31 -39.53 -21.25 45.87
CA THR A 31 -38.68 -21.23 47.07
C THR A 31 -37.33 -20.72 46.56
N LYS A 32 -36.95 -19.49 46.95
CA LYS A 32 -35.61 -18.94 46.64
C LYS A 32 -34.59 -19.88 47.21
N GLY A 33 -33.88 -20.63 46.36
CA GLY A 33 -32.71 -21.40 46.78
C GLY A 33 -31.67 -20.52 47.45
N PRO A 34 -30.69 -21.08 48.13
CA PRO A 34 -29.60 -20.28 48.71
C PRO A 34 -28.96 -19.41 47.66
N ALA A 35 -28.69 -18.15 47.98
CA ALA A 35 -28.09 -17.20 47.05
C ALA A 35 -26.65 -17.69 46.69
N ILE A 36 -26.37 -17.72 45.38
CA ILE A 36 -25.05 -18.10 44.85
C ILE A 36 -24.16 -16.85 44.80
N SER A 37 -22.99 -16.94 45.44
CA SER A 37 -21.99 -15.90 45.44
C SER A 37 -21.38 -15.78 44.03
N VAL A 38 -21.39 -14.55 43.45
CA VAL A 38 -20.94 -14.30 42.08
C VAL A 38 -20.11 -13.02 41.99
N THR A 39 -19.07 -13.07 41.19
CA THR A 39 -18.32 -11.88 40.76
C THR A 39 -18.90 -11.37 39.47
N THR A 40 -19.26 -10.11 39.44
CA THR A 40 -19.86 -9.48 38.24
C THR A 40 -18.92 -8.45 37.63
N SER A 41 -19.03 -8.26 36.33
CA SER A 41 -18.37 -7.16 35.62
C SER A 41 -19.41 -6.42 34.77
N THR A 42 -19.20 -5.14 34.58
CA THR A 42 -20.05 -4.33 33.69
C THR A 42 -19.52 -4.40 32.29
N VAL A 43 -20.41 -4.52 31.31
CA VAL A 43 -20.06 -4.45 29.89
C VAL A 43 -19.49 -3.06 29.62
N THR A 44 -18.18 -2.96 29.52
CA THR A 44 -17.50 -1.73 29.06
C THR A 44 -17.22 -1.85 27.59
N GLN A 45 -17.61 -0.85 26.84
CA GLN A 45 -17.10 -0.71 25.48
C GLN A 45 -15.63 -0.28 25.61
N ASN A 46 -14.73 -1.17 25.24
CA ASN A 46 -13.35 -0.73 25.05
C ASN A 46 -13.34 0.19 23.85
N SER A 47 -13.24 1.47 24.13
CA SER A 47 -12.85 2.46 23.14
C SER A 47 -11.34 2.24 22.85
N ASN A 48 -10.99 1.14 22.17
CA ASN A 48 -9.76 1.15 21.42
C ASN A 48 -9.98 2.25 20.37
N ASP A 49 -9.04 3.19 20.29
CA ASP A 49 -9.06 4.18 19.22
C ASP A 49 -9.31 3.43 17.91
N PRO A 50 -10.34 3.80 17.14
CA PRO A 50 -10.70 3.05 15.96
C PRO A 50 -9.56 3.17 14.94
N PHE A 51 -8.93 2.03 14.65
CA PHE A 51 -7.92 1.95 13.60
C PHE A 51 -8.48 1.23 12.39
N LEU A 52 -8.33 1.85 11.24
CA LEU A 52 -8.47 1.15 9.97
C LEU A 52 -7.18 0.34 9.74
N THR A 53 -7.31 -0.96 9.63
CA THR A 53 -6.18 -1.86 9.37
C THR A 53 -6.17 -2.27 7.91
N VAL A 54 -5.10 -1.93 7.20
CA VAL A 54 -4.95 -2.18 5.76
C VAL A 54 -3.66 -2.94 5.50
N SER A 55 -3.72 -3.90 4.57
CA SER A 55 -2.52 -4.59 4.10
C SER A 55 -1.78 -3.76 3.05
N GLY A 56 -0.46 -3.81 3.08
CA GLY A 56 0.40 -3.15 2.12
C GLY A 56 1.68 -3.94 1.87
N LYS A 57 2.47 -3.46 0.93
CA LYS A 57 3.78 -4.02 0.57
C LYS A 57 4.86 -2.98 0.80
N VAL A 58 5.96 -3.41 1.41
CA VAL A 58 7.13 -2.56 1.63
C VAL A 58 7.90 -2.43 0.32
N GLU A 59 8.33 -1.21 0.00
CA GLU A 59 9.22 -0.90 -1.12
C GLU A 59 10.29 0.10 -0.68
N ALA A 60 11.43 0.11 -1.36
CA ALA A 60 12.38 1.18 -1.19
C ALA A 60 11.76 2.51 -1.67
N ALA A 61 11.90 3.57 -0.90
CA ALA A 61 11.37 4.90 -1.26
C ALA A 61 12.01 5.45 -2.54
N LYS A 62 13.19 4.94 -2.89
CA LYS A 62 13.91 5.29 -4.11
C LYS A 62 14.36 4.02 -4.81
N SER A 63 13.70 3.69 -5.92
CA SER A 63 14.03 2.57 -6.80
C SER A 63 14.11 3.04 -8.25
N ALA A 64 14.86 2.33 -9.08
CA ALA A 64 14.93 2.58 -10.52
C ALA A 64 15.05 1.27 -11.29
N ASN A 65 14.14 1.09 -12.24
CA ASN A 65 14.27 0.10 -13.30
C ASN A 65 15.20 0.68 -14.37
N ILE A 66 16.40 0.14 -14.45
CA ILE A 66 17.42 0.58 -15.37
C ILE A 66 17.17 -0.04 -16.73
N SER A 67 17.03 0.79 -17.76
CA SER A 67 16.79 0.39 -19.15
C SER A 67 17.77 1.08 -20.10
N THR A 68 17.82 0.65 -21.36
CA THR A 68 18.56 1.30 -22.44
C THR A 68 17.61 2.01 -23.42
N ARG A 69 18.15 2.95 -24.20
CA ARG A 69 17.47 3.58 -25.32
C ARG A 69 17.91 3.00 -26.69
N MET A 70 18.93 2.14 -26.69
CA MET A 70 19.39 1.49 -27.91
C MET A 70 19.13 0.00 -27.88
N MET A 71 18.99 -0.58 -29.07
CA MET A 71 18.92 -2.02 -29.27
C MET A 71 20.33 -2.56 -29.52
N GLY A 72 20.65 -3.71 -28.92
CA GLY A 72 21.94 -4.39 -29.12
C GLY A 72 22.14 -5.55 -28.17
N TYR A 73 23.13 -6.38 -28.43
CA TYR A 73 23.48 -7.48 -27.54
C TYR A 73 24.22 -6.97 -26.31
N VAL A 74 23.92 -7.53 -25.13
CA VAL A 74 24.65 -7.25 -23.91
C VAL A 74 26.04 -7.87 -23.99
N ASP A 75 27.08 -7.04 -24.04
CA ASP A 75 28.46 -7.52 -24.07
C ASP A 75 28.89 -8.04 -22.70
N LYS A 76 28.65 -7.27 -21.65
CA LYS A 76 29.09 -7.60 -20.30
C LYS A 76 28.22 -6.96 -19.24
N ILE A 77 28.02 -7.70 -18.15
CA ILE A 77 27.39 -7.23 -16.91
C ILE A 77 28.48 -7.20 -15.84
N TYR A 78 28.64 -6.06 -15.20
CA TYR A 78 29.74 -5.78 -14.25
C TYR A 78 29.30 -5.92 -12.79
N VAL A 79 28.01 -6.20 -12.55
CA VAL A 79 27.43 -6.26 -11.20
C VAL A 79 26.60 -7.51 -11.02
N GLN A 80 26.40 -7.89 -9.74
CA GLN A 80 25.57 -9.04 -9.35
C GLN A 80 24.39 -8.58 -8.49
N VAL A 81 23.35 -9.42 -8.41
CA VAL A 81 22.22 -9.18 -7.49
C VAL A 81 22.75 -9.23 -6.06
N GLY A 82 22.36 -8.25 -5.25
CA GLY A 82 22.85 -8.03 -3.89
C GLY A 82 24.08 -7.12 -3.78
N GLU A 83 24.72 -6.75 -4.90
CA GLU A 83 25.91 -5.90 -4.90
C GLU A 83 25.54 -4.43 -4.68
N LYS A 84 26.38 -3.75 -3.86
CA LYS A 84 26.28 -2.29 -3.65
C LYS A 84 26.93 -1.55 -4.80
N VAL A 85 26.24 -0.55 -5.34
CA VAL A 85 26.71 0.28 -6.44
C VAL A 85 26.71 1.75 -6.07
N SER A 86 27.66 2.50 -6.60
CA SER A 86 27.77 3.95 -6.42
C SER A 86 27.10 4.70 -7.57
N ASN A 87 26.70 5.95 -7.34
CA ASN A 87 26.19 6.81 -8.40
C ASN A 87 27.19 6.92 -9.56
N GLY A 88 26.73 6.72 -10.80
CA GLY A 88 27.55 6.74 -12.02
C GLY A 88 28.37 5.46 -12.28
N GLN A 89 28.35 4.46 -11.37
CA GLN A 89 29.03 3.18 -11.59
C GLN A 89 28.48 2.48 -12.82
N LEU A 90 29.38 1.93 -13.67
CA LEU A 90 29.01 1.13 -14.85
C LEU A 90 28.39 -0.19 -14.38
N LEU A 91 27.18 -0.48 -14.85
CA LEU A 91 26.42 -1.68 -14.49
C LEU A 91 26.52 -2.77 -15.57
N LEU A 92 26.31 -2.37 -16.82
CA LEU A 92 26.44 -3.25 -17.97
C LEU A 92 26.78 -2.47 -19.24
N SER A 93 27.30 -3.16 -20.25
CA SER A 93 27.56 -2.62 -21.57
C SER A 93 26.79 -3.37 -22.65
N VAL A 94 26.25 -2.63 -23.59
CA VAL A 94 25.60 -3.12 -24.80
C VAL A 94 26.54 -2.88 -25.98
N ASN A 95 26.58 -3.82 -26.90
CA ASN A 95 27.40 -3.73 -28.12
C ASN A 95 27.08 -2.44 -28.88
N ASN A 96 28.12 -1.68 -29.16
CA ASN A 96 28.04 -0.38 -29.79
C ASN A 96 28.90 -0.27 -31.05
N ALA A 97 29.23 -1.40 -31.70
CA ALA A 97 30.11 -1.41 -32.88
C ALA A 97 29.63 -0.46 -33.98
N ASP A 98 28.34 -0.43 -34.25
CA ASP A 98 27.74 0.47 -35.25
C ASP A 98 27.90 1.94 -34.87
N VAL A 99 27.69 2.28 -33.60
CA VAL A 99 27.86 3.65 -33.09
C VAL A 99 29.33 4.05 -33.11
N SER A 100 30.25 3.13 -32.82
CA SER A 100 31.69 3.34 -32.90
C SER A 100 32.15 3.59 -34.34
N ALA A 101 31.63 2.83 -35.31
CA ALA A 101 31.88 3.07 -36.74
C ALA A 101 31.37 4.44 -37.18
N LYS A 102 30.16 4.81 -36.72
CA LYS A 102 29.58 6.13 -36.98
C LYS A 102 30.44 7.27 -36.38
N LEU A 103 30.97 7.09 -35.17
CA LEU A 103 31.88 8.05 -34.53
C LEU A 103 33.17 8.22 -35.36
N ALA A 104 33.73 7.11 -35.88
CA ALA A 104 34.93 7.20 -36.75
C ALA A 104 34.62 7.98 -38.03
N GLN A 105 33.47 7.76 -38.68
CA GLN A 105 33.02 8.49 -39.85
C GLN A 105 32.86 9.99 -39.54
N VAL A 106 32.22 10.35 -38.43
CA VAL A 106 32.02 11.76 -38.05
C VAL A 106 33.33 12.43 -37.69
N ASN A 107 34.27 11.74 -37.06
CA ASN A 107 35.63 12.30 -36.80
C ASN A 107 36.37 12.58 -38.11
N ALA A 108 36.26 11.73 -39.13
CA ALA A 108 36.83 12.01 -40.46
C ALA A 108 36.19 13.26 -41.09
N GLY A 109 34.85 13.41 -40.99
CA GLY A 109 34.16 14.62 -41.48
C GLY A 109 34.57 15.90 -40.74
N ILE A 110 34.85 15.83 -39.43
CA ILE A 110 35.39 16.97 -38.68
C ILE A 110 36.77 17.32 -39.18
N ALA A 111 37.64 16.34 -39.46
CA ALA A 111 38.98 16.59 -39.99
C ALA A 111 38.94 17.32 -41.34
N GLU A 112 38.04 16.89 -42.27
CA GLU A 112 37.77 17.52 -43.56
C GLU A 112 37.31 18.96 -43.37
N ALA A 113 36.25 19.17 -42.55
CA ALA A 113 35.67 20.50 -42.28
C ALA A 113 36.68 21.44 -41.60
N THR A 114 37.57 20.92 -40.73
CA THR A 114 38.63 21.66 -40.07
C THR A 114 39.67 22.13 -41.10
N ALA A 115 40.10 21.26 -42.03
CA ALA A 115 41.04 21.64 -43.08
C ALA A 115 40.47 22.75 -43.99
N SER A 116 39.18 22.60 -44.37
CA SER A 116 38.45 23.62 -45.17
C SER A 116 38.36 24.96 -44.41
N TYR A 117 37.96 24.92 -43.15
CA TYR A 117 37.90 26.14 -42.31
C TYR A 117 39.27 26.82 -42.18
N THR A 118 40.33 26.06 -41.90
CA THR A 118 41.66 26.58 -41.73
C THR A 118 42.18 27.28 -43.02
N ASN A 119 41.88 26.74 -44.18
CA ASN A 119 42.21 27.37 -45.48
C ASN A 119 41.42 28.66 -45.70
N ALA A 120 40.08 28.60 -45.47
CA ALA A 120 39.22 29.79 -45.63
C ALA A 120 39.62 30.90 -44.62
N GLU A 121 40.00 30.55 -43.40
CA GLU A 121 40.47 31.53 -42.40
C GLU A 121 41.77 32.19 -42.79
N LYS A 122 42.75 31.45 -43.37
CA LYS A 122 43.98 32.03 -43.91
C LYS A 122 43.69 32.98 -45.05
N ASP A 123 42.80 32.61 -45.96
CA ASP A 123 42.39 33.46 -47.09
C ASP A 123 41.69 34.73 -46.60
N TYR A 124 40.75 34.60 -45.69
CA TYR A 124 40.05 35.71 -45.07
C TYR A 124 41.02 36.71 -44.40
N ASN A 125 41.98 36.23 -43.63
CA ASN A 125 42.96 37.06 -42.96
C ASN A 125 43.86 37.77 -43.98
N ARG A 126 44.28 37.07 -45.06
CA ARG A 126 45.10 37.62 -46.14
C ARG A 126 44.36 38.73 -46.88
N PHE A 127 43.13 38.47 -47.36
CA PHE A 127 42.33 39.45 -48.07
C PHE A 127 41.90 40.64 -47.22
N THR A 128 41.69 40.44 -45.92
CA THR A 128 41.44 41.54 -44.99
C THR A 128 42.64 42.47 -44.90
N ALA A 129 43.86 41.95 -44.91
CA ALA A 129 45.09 42.75 -44.92
C ALA A 129 45.24 43.47 -46.25
N LEU A 130 45.06 42.81 -47.40
CA LEU A 130 45.14 43.42 -48.76
C LEU A 130 44.11 44.52 -48.93
N PHE A 131 42.90 44.36 -48.44
CA PHE A 131 41.86 45.38 -48.50
C PHE A 131 42.25 46.64 -47.70
N LYS A 132 42.84 46.48 -46.52
CA LYS A 132 43.32 47.60 -45.71
C LYS A 132 44.44 48.43 -46.43
N GLU A 133 45.20 47.76 -47.33
CA GLU A 133 46.23 48.37 -48.15
C GLU A 133 45.72 48.84 -49.52
N ASN A 134 44.39 48.85 -49.76
CA ASN A 134 43.71 49.13 -51.00
C ASN A 134 44.21 48.25 -52.19
N SER A 135 44.68 47.05 -51.92
CA SER A 135 45.13 46.03 -52.89
C SER A 135 44.17 44.95 -53.21
N ALA A 136 42.93 45.01 -52.65
CA ALA A 136 41.79 44.13 -52.95
C ALA A 136 40.51 44.97 -53.00
N SER A 137 39.53 44.51 -53.79
CA SER A 137 38.22 45.15 -53.92
C SER A 137 37.28 44.71 -52.78
N GLN A 138 36.26 45.54 -52.50
CA GLN A 138 35.21 45.19 -51.52
C GLN A 138 34.52 43.87 -51.91
N LYS A 139 34.25 43.65 -53.20
CA LYS A 139 33.61 42.41 -53.68
C LYS A 139 34.45 41.17 -53.35
N GLU A 140 35.77 41.22 -53.58
CA GLU A 140 36.68 40.09 -53.22
C GLU A 140 36.69 39.82 -51.72
N LEU A 141 36.70 40.85 -50.88
CA LEU A 141 36.60 40.68 -49.43
C LEU A 141 35.27 40.07 -49.01
N ASP A 142 34.15 40.53 -49.61
CA ASP A 142 32.81 39.99 -49.30
C ASP A 142 32.71 38.52 -49.71
N ASP A 143 33.18 38.11 -50.91
CA ASP A 143 33.20 36.75 -51.40
C ASP A 143 34.04 35.84 -50.49
N ILE A 144 35.19 36.27 -50.06
CA ILE A 144 36.07 35.49 -49.10
C ILE A 144 35.45 35.45 -47.73
N THR A 145 34.80 36.53 -47.27
CA THR A 145 34.11 36.54 -45.95
C THR A 145 32.92 35.55 -45.97
N ALA A 146 32.20 35.48 -47.05
CA ALA A 146 31.11 34.48 -47.22
C ALA A 146 31.67 33.06 -47.22
N HIS A 147 32.79 32.81 -47.93
CA HIS A 147 33.49 31.51 -47.94
C HIS A 147 33.96 31.11 -46.56
N TYR A 148 34.59 32.00 -45.79
CA TYR A 148 35.02 31.76 -44.41
C TYR A 148 33.86 31.44 -43.49
N THR A 149 32.76 32.21 -43.59
CA THR A 149 31.55 32.01 -42.79
C THR A 149 30.89 30.66 -43.09
N MET A 150 30.83 30.24 -44.37
CA MET A 150 30.34 28.93 -44.75
C MET A 150 31.19 27.79 -44.23
N ALA A 151 32.55 27.90 -44.34
CA ALA A 151 33.46 26.89 -43.83
C ALA A 151 33.35 26.75 -42.29
N LYS A 152 33.25 27.87 -41.59
CA LYS A 152 33.01 27.92 -40.14
C LYS A 152 31.73 27.23 -39.74
N ALA A 153 30.61 27.50 -40.45
CA ALA A 153 29.33 26.87 -40.20
C ALA A 153 29.35 25.35 -40.44
N ARG A 154 30.08 24.92 -41.52
CA ARG A 154 30.29 23.47 -41.79
C ARG A 154 31.05 22.76 -40.66
N LEU A 155 32.13 23.36 -40.16
CA LEU A 155 32.91 22.80 -39.04
C LEU A 155 32.03 22.69 -37.78
N GLU A 156 31.24 23.72 -37.48
CA GLU A 156 30.34 23.69 -36.34
C GLU A 156 29.29 22.61 -36.48
N SER A 157 28.68 22.46 -37.66
CA SER A 157 27.72 21.37 -37.96
C SER A 157 28.34 19.99 -37.74
N ALA A 158 29.59 19.77 -38.22
CA ALA A 158 30.28 18.49 -38.03
C ALA A 158 30.56 18.21 -36.53
N LYS A 159 30.89 19.22 -35.75
CA LYS A 159 31.03 19.09 -34.29
C LYS A 159 29.72 18.71 -33.59
N GLN A 160 28.60 19.30 -34.01
CA GLN A 160 27.28 18.92 -33.46
C GLN A 160 26.90 17.48 -33.79
N MET A 161 27.24 17.00 -34.99
CA MET A 161 27.05 15.56 -35.33
C MET A 161 27.88 14.64 -34.40
N LYS A 162 29.10 15.05 -34.01
CA LYS A 162 29.88 14.31 -33.00
C LYS A 162 29.19 14.27 -31.63
N ASN A 163 28.62 15.39 -31.20
CA ASN A 163 27.89 15.46 -29.94
C ASN A 163 26.68 14.50 -29.93
N GLU A 164 25.96 14.43 -31.06
CA GLU A 164 24.86 13.49 -31.22
C GLU A 164 25.32 12.04 -31.09
N VAL A 165 26.38 11.64 -31.82
CA VAL A 165 26.91 10.27 -31.76
C VAL A 165 27.46 9.94 -30.37
N ASN A 166 28.11 10.90 -29.69
CA ASN A 166 28.56 10.71 -28.32
C ASN A 166 27.41 10.48 -27.35
N ALA A 167 26.27 11.19 -27.52
CA ALA A 167 25.07 10.95 -26.74
C ALA A 167 24.52 9.54 -26.96
N GLN A 168 24.50 9.06 -28.23
CA GLN A 168 24.10 7.68 -28.54
C GLN A 168 25.05 6.66 -27.90
N MET A 169 26.35 6.92 -27.87
CA MET A 169 27.35 6.07 -27.23
C MET A 169 27.13 5.96 -25.71
N GLY A 170 26.61 7.00 -25.09
CA GLY A 170 26.22 7.01 -23.68
C GLY A 170 25.14 6.00 -23.35
N TYR A 171 24.28 5.66 -24.32
CA TYR A 171 23.21 4.66 -24.14
C TYR A 171 23.70 3.22 -24.16
N ALA A 172 24.91 2.96 -24.65
CA ALA A 172 25.56 1.66 -24.62
C ALA A 172 26.16 1.31 -23.26
N ASN A 173 26.55 2.32 -22.49
CA ASN A 173 27.18 2.18 -21.18
C ASN A 173 26.18 2.53 -20.07
N ILE A 174 25.46 1.54 -19.60
CA ILE A 174 24.39 1.72 -18.63
C ILE A 174 24.98 1.87 -17.23
N ARG A 175 24.65 2.99 -16.56
CA ARG A 175 25.20 3.38 -15.28
C ARG A 175 24.12 3.55 -14.22
N ALA A 176 24.49 3.39 -12.94
CA ALA A 176 23.60 3.61 -11.82
C ALA A 176 23.24 5.10 -11.68
N PRO A 177 21.96 5.47 -11.63
CA PRO A 177 21.53 6.87 -11.49
C PRO A 177 21.70 7.41 -10.07
N PHE A 178 21.91 6.53 -9.09
CA PHE A 178 22.19 6.83 -7.68
C PHE A 178 22.90 5.65 -7.02
N GLY A 179 23.45 5.87 -5.83
CA GLY A 179 24.03 4.79 -5.02
C GLY A 179 22.94 3.91 -4.41
N GLY A 180 23.10 2.60 -4.53
CA GLY A 180 22.09 1.64 -4.07
C GLY A 180 22.59 0.21 -4.05
N VAL A 181 21.63 -0.73 -4.08
CA VAL A 181 21.87 -2.17 -4.20
C VAL A 181 21.14 -2.67 -5.43
N VAL A 182 21.77 -3.55 -6.20
CA VAL A 182 21.10 -4.23 -7.32
C VAL A 182 20.16 -5.29 -6.75
N THR A 183 18.85 -5.08 -6.92
CA THR A 183 17.83 -6.01 -6.39
C THR A 183 17.41 -7.08 -7.38
N ASN A 184 17.35 -6.73 -8.67
CA ASN A 184 16.95 -7.65 -9.72
C ASN A 184 17.83 -7.50 -10.97
N LYS A 185 17.98 -8.63 -11.68
CA LYS A 185 18.63 -8.72 -12.99
C LYS A 185 17.68 -9.43 -13.95
N PHE A 186 17.25 -8.73 -15.00
CA PHE A 186 16.28 -9.21 -15.98
C PHE A 186 16.92 -9.65 -17.30
N ILE A 187 18.25 -9.48 -17.45
CA ILE A 187 18.98 -9.76 -18.69
C ILE A 187 20.32 -10.43 -18.38
N ASN A 188 20.83 -11.23 -19.30
CA ASN A 188 22.15 -11.86 -19.21
C ASN A 188 23.09 -11.35 -20.31
N ALA A 189 24.40 -11.59 -20.14
CA ALA A 189 25.36 -11.32 -21.18
C ALA A 189 25.05 -12.23 -22.40
N GLY A 190 25.08 -11.66 -23.58
CA GLY A 190 24.67 -12.30 -24.84
C GLY A 190 23.19 -12.13 -25.20
N ASP A 191 22.34 -11.70 -24.27
CA ASP A 191 20.93 -11.42 -24.57
C ASP A 191 20.79 -10.09 -25.35
N MET A 192 19.68 -9.95 -26.08
CA MET A 192 19.37 -8.70 -26.78
C MET A 192 18.64 -7.73 -25.86
N ALA A 193 19.24 -6.58 -25.62
CA ALA A 193 18.60 -5.45 -24.95
C ALA A 193 17.74 -4.66 -25.93
N ASN A 194 16.50 -4.36 -25.53
CA ASN A 194 15.57 -3.55 -26.31
C ASN A 194 15.21 -2.23 -25.56
N PRO A 195 14.95 -1.15 -26.29
CA PRO A 195 14.57 0.11 -25.69
C PRO A 195 13.34 -0.01 -24.77
N GLY A 196 13.43 0.56 -23.57
CA GLY A 196 12.33 0.58 -22.60
C GLY A 196 12.14 -0.70 -21.77
N MET A 197 12.81 -1.80 -22.10
CA MET A 197 12.77 -3.01 -21.26
C MET A 197 13.70 -2.84 -20.05
N PRO A 198 13.25 -3.23 -18.83
CA PRO A 198 14.10 -3.22 -17.66
C PRO A 198 15.25 -4.26 -17.83
N LEU A 199 16.47 -3.82 -17.55
CA LEU A 199 17.68 -4.67 -17.61
C LEU A 199 18.13 -5.06 -16.19
N LEU A 200 18.15 -4.09 -15.29
CA LEU A 200 18.49 -4.23 -13.88
C LEU A 200 17.55 -3.37 -13.04
N GLU A 201 17.39 -3.72 -11.78
CA GLU A 201 16.74 -2.88 -10.79
C GLU A 201 17.74 -2.49 -9.70
N VAL A 202 17.74 -1.20 -9.33
CA VAL A 202 18.58 -0.66 -8.27
C VAL A 202 17.70 0.06 -7.26
N GLU A 203 17.86 -0.29 -5.98
CA GLU A 203 17.16 0.34 -4.86
C GLU A 203 18.14 1.04 -3.93
N ALA A 204 17.74 2.22 -3.43
CA ALA A 204 18.52 2.91 -2.40
C ALA A 204 18.15 2.36 -1.01
N PRO A 205 19.12 1.83 -0.24
CA PRO A 205 18.85 1.29 1.08
C PRO A 205 18.55 2.38 2.11
N GLY A 206 17.88 2.00 3.21
CA GLY A 206 17.71 2.83 4.41
C GLY A 206 16.51 3.76 4.44
N THR A 207 15.76 3.87 3.36
CA THR A 207 14.49 4.59 3.36
C THR A 207 13.43 3.73 2.66
N TYR A 208 12.42 3.33 3.40
CA TYR A 208 11.37 2.44 2.93
C TYR A 208 10.01 3.10 3.02
N GLN A 209 9.11 2.70 2.16
CA GLN A 209 7.71 3.08 2.17
C GLN A 209 6.81 1.85 2.06
N VAL A 210 5.59 1.97 2.53
CA VAL A 210 4.56 0.94 2.36
C VAL A 210 3.53 1.46 1.37
N LEU A 211 3.27 0.67 0.34
CA LEU A 211 2.14 0.88 -0.55
C LEU A 211 0.93 0.14 0.03
N ALA A 212 0.00 0.88 0.61
CA ALA A 212 -1.22 0.36 1.21
C ALA A 212 -2.40 0.58 0.26
N MET A 213 -3.28 -0.43 0.14
CA MET A 213 -4.49 -0.38 -0.68
C MET A 213 -5.69 -0.13 0.22
N VAL A 214 -6.25 1.09 0.19
CA VAL A 214 -7.34 1.53 1.05
C VAL A 214 -8.67 1.48 0.29
N PRO A 215 -9.74 0.87 0.85
CA PRO A 215 -11.06 0.87 0.25
C PRO A 215 -11.65 2.28 0.12
N GLU A 216 -12.52 2.47 -0.88
CA GLU A 216 -13.19 3.75 -1.14
C GLU A 216 -14.00 4.26 0.07
N SER A 217 -14.61 3.34 0.83
CA SER A 217 -15.40 3.69 2.02
C SER A 217 -14.62 4.41 3.11
N GLU A 218 -13.29 4.22 3.13
CA GLU A 218 -12.42 4.67 4.22
C GLU A 218 -11.41 5.76 3.81
N ILE A 219 -11.21 5.95 2.50
CA ILE A 219 -10.15 6.85 2.00
C ILE A 219 -10.34 8.30 2.43
N THR A 220 -11.59 8.74 2.63
CA THR A 220 -11.92 10.12 3.02
C THR A 220 -11.40 10.51 4.40
N GLU A 221 -11.14 9.53 5.27
CA GLU A 221 -10.60 9.73 6.62
C GLU A 221 -9.06 9.86 6.62
N ILE A 222 -8.39 9.42 5.54
CA ILE A 222 -6.93 9.41 5.45
C ILE A 222 -6.45 10.69 4.79
N LYS A 223 -5.57 11.40 5.49
CA LYS A 223 -4.98 12.66 5.02
C LYS A 223 -3.47 12.55 4.92
N ASP A 224 -2.90 13.40 4.09
CA ASP A 224 -1.45 13.58 4.05
C ASP A 224 -0.92 13.96 5.44
N ASN A 225 0.29 13.49 5.72
CA ASN A 225 0.96 13.69 6.99
C ASN A 225 0.33 12.99 8.21
N THR A 226 -0.67 12.12 8.03
CA THR A 226 -1.23 11.32 9.11
C THR A 226 -0.18 10.35 9.66
N PRO A 227 0.11 10.37 10.99
CA PRO A 227 0.98 9.38 11.62
C PRO A 227 0.27 8.03 11.67
N VAL A 228 0.99 6.96 11.39
CA VAL A 228 0.47 5.59 11.36
C VAL A 228 1.41 4.62 12.02
N ASN A 229 0.89 3.49 12.49
CA ASN A 229 1.68 2.36 12.95
C ASN A 229 1.72 1.30 11.85
N VAL A 230 2.90 0.76 11.58
CA VAL A 230 3.13 -0.25 10.54
C VAL A 230 3.71 -1.49 11.18
N LEU A 231 2.97 -2.57 11.16
CA LEU A 231 3.43 -3.89 11.59
C LEU A 231 4.00 -4.65 10.39
N ILE A 232 5.29 -4.94 10.42
CA ILE A 232 5.93 -5.86 9.46
C ILE A 232 5.83 -7.27 10.01
N LYS A 233 4.92 -8.08 9.47
CA LYS A 233 4.57 -9.39 10.02
C LYS A 233 5.76 -10.36 10.10
N SER A 234 6.63 -10.36 9.07
CA SER A 234 7.79 -11.26 9.01
C SER A 234 8.87 -10.96 10.06
N LEU A 235 8.86 -9.76 10.64
CA LEU A 235 9.80 -9.32 11.64
C LEU A 235 9.15 -9.16 13.03
N GLU A 236 7.82 -9.27 13.11
CA GLU A 236 7.01 -9.01 14.31
C GLU A 236 7.30 -7.64 14.95
N GLN A 237 7.66 -6.65 14.11
CA GLN A 237 8.05 -5.32 14.55
C GLN A 237 7.05 -4.25 14.14
N ASN A 238 6.73 -3.36 15.09
CA ASN A 238 5.94 -2.17 14.86
C ASN A 238 6.87 -0.98 14.60
N ILE A 239 6.70 -0.35 13.44
CA ILE A 239 7.48 0.80 13.00
C ILE A 239 6.51 1.95 12.79
N LYS A 240 6.88 3.13 13.25
CA LYS A 240 6.11 4.34 12.97
C LYS A 240 6.31 4.75 11.54
N GLY A 241 5.27 5.31 10.95
CA GLY A 241 5.29 5.85 9.61
C GLY A 241 4.39 7.05 9.47
N LYS A 242 4.47 7.69 8.33
CA LYS A 242 3.70 8.87 7.99
C LYS A 242 3.16 8.77 6.57
N VAL A 243 1.90 9.11 6.38
CA VAL A 243 1.31 9.20 5.04
C VAL A 243 1.99 10.33 4.27
N THR A 244 2.54 10.02 3.09
CA THR A 244 3.20 11.00 2.21
C THR A 244 2.43 11.29 0.94
N GLU A 245 1.59 10.36 0.52
CA GLU A 245 0.81 10.51 -0.71
C GLU A 245 -0.48 9.69 -0.62
N VAL A 246 -1.59 10.30 -1.01
CA VAL A 246 -2.90 9.63 -1.15
C VAL A 246 -3.32 9.74 -2.62
N SER A 247 -3.49 8.61 -3.29
CA SER A 247 -3.94 8.60 -4.69
C SER A 247 -5.34 9.21 -4.79
N SER A 248 -5.56 10.01 -5.83
CA SER A 248 -6.87 10.59 -6.14
C SER A 248 -7.72 9.71 -7.09
N SER A 249 -7.22 8.53 -7.48
CA SER A 249 -7.90 7.63 -8.42
C SER A 249 -7.72 6.17 -8.03
N SER A 250 -8.80 5.40 -8.19
CA SER A 250 -8.84 3.94 -7.98
C SER A 250 -9.04 3.15 -9.29
N LYS A 251 -8.90 3.81 -10.47
CA LYS A 251 -9.22 3.20 -11.77
C LYS A 251 -8.48 1.90 -12.08
N ASN A 252 -7.22 1.79 -11.67
CA ASN A 252 -6.35 0.65 -12.01
C ASN A 252 -6.12 -0.29 -10.84
N THR A 253 -6.81 -0.10 -9.73
CA THR A 253 -6.58 -0.80 -8.44
C THR A 253 -7.82 -1.53 -7.92
N GLY A 254 -8.81 -1.79 -8.78
CA GLY A 254 -10.02 -2.53 -8.39
C GLY A 254 -10.89 -1.83 -7.35
N GLY A 255 -10.99 -0.48 -7.41
CA GLY A 255 -11.79 0.31 -6.47
C GLY A 255 -11.08 0.61 -5.15
N GLN A 256 -9.78 0.35 -5.05
CA GLN A 256 -8.96 0.71 -3.89
C GLN A 256 -8.06 1.90 -4.21
N TYR A 257 -7.82 2.74 -3.24
CA TYR A 257 -6.92 3.88 -3.36
C TYR A 257 -5.54 3.53 -2.84
N LEU A 258 -4.52 3.87 -3.61
CA LEU A 258 -3.14 3.68 -3.20
C LEU A 258 -2.73 4.79 -2.23
N VAL A 259 -2.22 4.38 -1.07
CA VAL A 259 -1.68 5.28 -0.05
C VAL A 259 -0.22 4.91 0.20
N LYS A 260 0.68 5.89 0.06
CA LYS A 260 2.10 5.72 0.38
C LYS A 260 2.38 6.17 1.81
N VAL A 261 3.00 5.30 2.55
CA VAL A 261 3.39 5.52 3.94
C VAL A 261 4.90 5.43 4.05
N LEU A 262 5.57 6.52 4.31
CA LEU A 262 7.00 6.56 4.55
C LEU A 262 7.29 6.05 5.96
N LEU A 263 8.17 5.06 6.09
CA LEU A 263 8.60 4.51 7.37
C LEU A 263 9.67 5.41 8.01
N GLU A 264 9.64 5.52 9.32
CA GLU A 264 10.74 6.13 10.08
C GLU A 264 12.00 5.28 9.93
N LYS A 265 13.16 5.94 9.99
CA LYS A 265 14.45 5.25 9.92
C LYS A 265 14.57 4.27 11.09
N THR A 266 14.99 3.06 10.79
CA THR A 266 15.18 1.99 11.76
C THR A 266 16.43 1.17 11.40
N ASP A 267 17.07 0.58 12.38
CA ASP A 267 18.19 -0.35 12.19
C ASP A 267 17.72 -1.78 11.89
N ILE A 268 16.42 -1.99 11.85
CA ILE A 268 15.82 -3.29 11.53
C ILE A 268 16.07 -3.60 10.04
N PRO A 269 16.51 -4.82 9.68
CA PRO A 269 16.78 -5.22 8.31
C PRO A 269 15.48 -5.41 7.51
N ILE A 270 14.91 -4.29 7.05
CA ILE A 270 13.73 -4.29 6.19
C ILE A 270 14.16 -4.59 4.75
N LEU A 271 13.42 -5.45 4.08
CA LEU A 271 13.62 -5.76 2.66
C LEU A 271 12.39 -5.35 1.84
N SER A 272 12.63 -4.83 0.64
CA SER A 272 11.57 -4.59 -0.33
C SER A 272 10.83 -5.89 -0.65
N GLY A 273 9.51 -5.80 -0.80
CA GLY A 273 8.65 -6.95 -1.04
C GLY A 273 8.02 -7.56 0.22
N MET A 274 8.45 -7.20 1.41
CA MET A 274 7.82 -7.65 2.66
C MET A 274 6.38 -7.14 2.77
N TYR A 275 5.50 -7.96 3.35
CA TYR A 275 4.14 -7.55 3.65
C TYR A 275 4.08 -6.82 5.00
N ALA A 276 3.35 -5.72 4.98
CA ALA A 276 3.11 -4.91 6.16
C ALA A 276 1.60 -4.70 6.38
N THR A 277 1.24 -4.49 7.62
CA THR A 277 -0.10 -4.09 8.02
C THR A 277 -0.02 -2.66 8.54
N VAL A 278 -0.73 -1.74 7.89
CA VAL A 278 -0.77 -0.33 8.28
C VAL A 278 -2.05 -0.06 9.08
N GLN A 279 -1.90 0.59 10.23
CA GLN A 279 -2.99 1.01 11.10
C GLN A 279 -3.14 2.53 11.00
N PHE A 280 -4.20 2.95 10.32
CA PHE A 280 -4.56 4.37 10.21
C PHE A 280 -5.50 4.76 11.35
N PRO A 281 -5.23 5.85 12.09
CA PRO A 281 -6.19 6.38 13.04
C PRO A 281 -7.41 6.93 12.26
N VAL A 282 -8.60 6.48 12.61
CA VAL A 282 -9.85 6.97 12.00
C VAL A 282 -10.70 7.64 13.08
N THR A 283 -11.33 8.76 12.72
CA THR A 283 -12.19 9.51 13.64
C THR A 283 -13.60 8.97 13.70
N LYS A 284 -14.01 8.22 12.71
CA LYS A 284 -15.32 7.57 12.68
C LYS A 284 -15.38 6.52 13.79
N LYS A 285 -16.03 6.88 14.89
CA LYS A 285 -16.57 5.88 15.82
C LYS A 285 -17.55 5.04 15.00
N THR A 286 -17.11 3.89 14.48
CA THR A 286 -18.06 2.85 14.12
C THR A 286 -18.88 2.60 15.37
N ASN A 287 -20.20 2.77 15.29
CA ASN A 287 -21.13 2.48 16.40
C ASN A 287 -21.09 1.00 16.87
N ASN A 288 -20.17 0.25 16.39
CA ASN A 288 -19.77 -1.09 16.83
C ASN A 288 -18.49 -1.00 17.68
N ALA A 289 -18.53 -0.24 18.79
CA ALA A 289 -17.56 -0.47 19.84
C ALA A 289 -17.75 -1.92 20.29
N ALA A 290 -16.79 -2.77 19.91
CA ALA A 290 -16.87 -4.20 20.16
C ALA A 290 -16.96 -4.45 21.67
N ILE A 291 -18.04 -5.09 22.09
CA ILE A 291 -18.15 -5.59 23.46
C ILE A 291 -17.19 -6.76 23.57
N MET A 292 -16.21 -6.66 24.45
CA MET A 292 -15.24 -7.73 24.70
C MET A 292 -15.45 -8.31 26.08
N ILE A 293 -15.70 -9.62 26.17
CA ILE A 293 -15.85 -10.33 27.43
C ILE A 293 -14.77 -11.42 27.57
N PRO A 294 -14.34 -11.78 28.81
CA PRO A 294 -13.43 -12.89 29.04
C PRO A 294 -14.05 -14.21 28.56
N THR A 295 -13.21 -15.08 27.98
CA THR A 295 -13.63 -16.42 27.55
C THR A 295 -14.14 -17.27 28.71
N ASP A 296 -13.62 -17.05 29.91
CA ASP A 296 -14.00 -17.76 31.13
C ASP A 296 -15.44 -17.46 31.61
N ALA A 297 -16.02 -16.32 31.20
CA ALA A 297 -17.39 -15.96 31.47
C ALA A 297 -18.42 -16.69 30.58
N LEU A 298 -17.94 -17.38 29.53
CA LEU A 298 -18.81 -18.04 28.55
C LEU A 298 -19.35 -19.37 29.10
N VAL A 299 -20.62 -19.60 28.84
CA VAL A 299 -21.30 -20.87 29.12
C VAL A 299 -21.72 -21.49 27.80
N THR A 300 -21.30 -22.74 27.55
CA THR A 300 -21.64 -23.45 26.33
C THR A 300 -22.66 -24.53 26.62
N ASN A 301 -23.72 -24.60 25.83
CA ASN A 301 -24.74 -25.66 25.88
C ASN A 301 -25.00 -26.17 24.45
N GLY A 302 -24.44 -27.32 24.12
CA GLY A 302 -24.42 -27.84 22.76
C GLY A 302 -23.68 -26.90 21.78
N SER A 303 -24.36 -26.41 20.76
CA SER A 303 -23.81 -25.45 19.76
C SER A 303 -23.99 -23.97 20.15
N LEU A 304 -24.68 -23.71 21.26
CA LEU A 304 -25.00 -22.35 21.69
C LEU A 304 -24.03 -21.90 22.77
N THR A 305 -23.50 -20.69 22.64
CA THR A 305 -22.65 -20.03 23.65
C THR A 305 -23.36 -18.81 24.20
N GLY A 306 -23.32 -18.64 25.51
CA GLY A 306 -24.00 -17.56 26.20
C GLY A 306 -23.23 -17.06 27.41
N VAL A 307 -23.80 -16.11 28.11
CA VAL A 307 -23.28 -15.59 29.39
C VAL A 307 -24.47 -15.40 30.34
N TYR A 308 -24.23 -15.53 31.63
CA TYR A 308 -25.20 -15.13 32.63
C TYR A 308 -25.11 -13.63 32.90
N THR A 309 -26.26 -12.95 32.77
CA THR A 309 -26.41 -11.54 33.15
C THR A 309 -27.18 -11.44 34.47
N VAL A 310 -27.07 -10.29 35.12
CA VAL A 310 -27.77 -9.98 36.36
C VAL A 310 -29.04 -9.23 36.04
N SER A 311 -30.20 -9.76 36.39
CA SER A 311 -31.48 -9.07 36.28
C SER A 311 -31.67 -8.03 37.41
N GLU A 312 -32.64 -7.11 37.24
CA GLU A 312 -33.00 -6.11 38.27
C GLU A 312 -33.41 -6.76 39.62
N GLY A 313 -33.87 -8.02 39.62
CA GLY A 313 -34.19 -8.79 40.82
C GLY A 313 -33.04 -9.56 41.45
N ASN A 314 -31.78 -9.29 41.10
CA ASN A 314 -30.59 -10.03 41.52
C ASN A 314 -30.72 -11.56 41.25
N THR A 315 -31.19 -11.91 40.06
CA THR A 315 -31.24 -13.28 39.60
C THR A 315 -30.43 -13.47 38.32
N ALA A 316 -29.86 -14.66 38.14
CA ALA A 316 -29.10 -14.99 36.94
C ALA A 316 -30.02 -15.17 35.75
N LEU A 317 -29.71 -14.56 34.62
CA LEU A 317 -30.41 -14.68 33.37
C LEU A 317 -29.44 -15.14 32.28
N LEU A 318 -29.65 -16.34 31.72
CA LEU A 318 -28.79 -16.84 30.65
C LEU A 318 -29.17 -16.14 29.34
N ARG A 319 -28.19 -15.48 28.73
CA ARG A 319 -28.31 -14.85 27.42
C ARG A 319 -27.42 -15.52 26.40
N TRP A 320 -28.00 -15.91 25.27
CA TRP A 320 -27.27 -16.46 24.14
C TRP A 320 -26.60 -15.33 23.36
N LEU A 321 -25.33 -15.55 22.99
CA LEU A 321 -24.51 -14.57 22.34
C LEU A 321 -24.17 -15.01 20.93
N ARG A 322 -24.09 -14.04 20.03
CA ARG A 322 -23.38 -14.20 18.76
C ARG A 322 -21.97 -13.68 18.93
N LEU A 323 -21.00 -14.57 18.85
CA LEU A 323 -19.60 -14.27 19.05
C LEU A 323 -18.92 -13.90 17.72
N GLY A 324 -17.92 -13.01 17.79
CA GLY A 324 -17.03 -12.63 16.72
C GLY A 324 -15.66 -13.28 16.87
N ARG A 325 -14.61 -12.47 16.76
CA ARG A 325 -13.21 -12.91 16.84
C ARG A 325 -12.78 -13.08 18.29
N THR A 326 -11.90 -14.07 18.55
CA THR A 326 -11.24 -14.23 19.83
C THR A 326 -9.88 -13.57 19.83
N PHE A 327 -9.55 -12.79 20.85
CA PHE A 327 -8.31 -12.07 21.04
C PHE A 327 -7.69 -12.47 22.39
N GLY A 328 -6.79 -13.44 22.37
CA GLY A 328 -6.18 -13.99 23.58
C GLY A 328 -7.21 -14.59 24.53
N ASP A 329 -7.40 -13.99 25.70
CA ASP A 329 -8.34 -14.38 26.75
C ASP A 329 -9.74 -13.75 26.63
N ARG A 330 -9.99 -12.95 25.57
CA ARG A 330 -11.25 -12.24 25.35
C ARG A 330 -11.87 -12.58 24.02
N VAL A 331 -13.17 -12.52 23.97
CA VAL A 331 -13.97 -12.73 22.75
C VAL A 331 -14.89 -11.56 22.47
N GLU A 332 -15.00 -11.23 21.19
CA GLU A 332 -15.88 -10.19 20.69
C GLU A 332 -17.35 -10.69 20.72
N VAL A 333 -18.24 -9.87 21.25
CA VAL A 333 -19.69 -10.12 21.25
C VAL A 333 -20.33 -9.22 20.19
N LEU A 334 -20.82 -9.85 19.12
CA LEU A 334 -21.49 -9.16 18.01
C LEU A 334 -22.95 -8.80 18.33
N SER A 335 -23.62 -9.61 19.15
CA SER A 335 -24.97 -9.34 19.62
C SER A 335 -25.32 -10.21 20.84
N GLY A 336 -26.30 -9.76 21.65
CA GLY A 336 -26.79 -10.47 22.84
C GLY A 336 -26.48 -9.79 24.16
N LEU A 337 -25.56 -8.79 24.19
CA LEU A 337 -25.32 -7.92 25.34
C LEU A 337 -25.50 -6.46 24.92
N THR A 338 -25.90 -5.66 25.90
CA THR A 338 -26.02 -4.19 25.76
C THR A 338 -24.97 -3.48 26.63
N GLN A 339 -24.68 -2.24 26.30
CA GLN A 339 -23.80 -1.39 27.08
C GLN A 339 -24.35 -1.23 28.52
N ASP A 340 -23.46 -1.15 29.50
CA ASP A 340 -23.74 -0.99 30.92
C ASP A 340 -24.48 -2.19 31.58
N GLU A 341 -24.73 -3.26 30.86
CA GLU A 341 -25.30 -4.48 31.41
C GLU A 341 -24.25 -5.22 32.26
N LYS A 342 -24.69 -5.76 33.42
CA LYS A 342 -23.81 -6.55 34.29
C LYS A 342 -23.86 -8.02 33.91
N TYR A 343 -22.70 -8.62 33.69
CA TYR A 343 -22.55 -10.05 33.44
C TYR A 343 -21.73 -10.72 34.54
N ILE A 344 -21.94 -12.03 34.72
CA ILE A 344 -21.25 -12.84 35.73
C ILE A 344 -19.95 -13.37 35.14
N VAL A 345 -18.82 -13.04 35.76
CA VAL A 345 -17.50 -13.53 35.37
C VAL A 345 -17.21 -14.90 36.00
N SER A 346 -17.56 -15.06 37.29
CA SER A 346 -17.35 -16.32 38.03
C SER A 346 -18.43 -16.50 39.10
N ALA A 347 -18.69 -17.75 39.44
CA ALA A 347 -19.65 -18.13 40.47
C ALA A 347 -19.12 -19.25 41.33
N GLU A 348 -19.39 -19.23 42.64
CA GLU A 348 -18.98 -20.28 43.61
C GLU A 348 -19.84 -21.53 43.55
N GLY A 349 -20.91 -21.50 42.70
CA GLY A 349 -21.84 -22.62 42.53
C GLY A 349 -22.36 -22.77 41.12
N LYS A 350 -23.07 -23.86 40.83
CA LYS A 350 -23.66 -24.10 39.52
C LYS A 350 -24.78 -23.11 39.26
N LEU A 351 -24.60 -22.22 38.27
CA LEU A 351 -25.62 -21.27 37.82
C LEU A 351 -26.71 -21.96 37.00
N TYR A 352 -27.93 -21.52 37.18
CA TYR A 352 -29.08 -21.84 36.34
C TYR A 352 -29.93 -20.60 36.16
N ASN A 353 -30.78 -20.60 35.14
CA ASN A 353 -31.64 -19.48 34.83
C ASN A 353 -32.66 -19.24 35.97
N GLY A 354 -32.65 -18.02 36.55
CA GLY A 354 -33.50 -17.67 37.70
C GLY A 354 -32.82 -17.88 39.07
N ALA A 355 -31.56 -18.33 39.14
CA ALA A 355 -30.84 -18.51 40.39
C ALA A 355 -30.68 -17.18 41.16
N THR A 356 -30.95 -17.14 42.44
CA THR A 356 -30.76 -15.97 43.30
C THR A 356 -29.25 -15.71 43.48
N LEU A 357 -28.83 -14.47 43.29
CA LEU A 357 -27.40 -14.05 43.33
C LEU A 357 -27.09 -13.25 44.56
N ALA A 358 -25.92 -13.55 45.18
CA ALA A 358 -25.23 -12.67 46.09
C ALA A 358 -24.03 -12.05 45.39
N ILE A 359 -24.14 -10.78 45.01
CA ILE A 359 -23.10 -10.07 44.25
C ILE A 359 -22.02 -9.62 45.22
N GLN A 360 -20.78 -10.01 44.97
CA GLN A 360 -19.57 -9.59 45.70
C GLN A 360 -18.94 -8.40 45.00
#